data_6eea3f4fab6d2f51737122bedc5993de
#
_entry.id   6eea3f4fab6d2f51737122bedc5993de
#
_cell.length_a   1.000
_cell.length_b   1.000
_cell.length_c   1.000
_cell.angle_alpha   90.00
_cell.angle_beta   90.00
_cell.angle_gamma   90.00
#
_symmetry.space_group_name_H-M   'P 1'
#
loop_
_entity.id
_entity.type
_entity.pdbx_description
1 polymer ?
#
loop_
_entity_poly.entity_id
_entity_poly.type
_entity_poly.pdbx_seq_one_letter_code
_entity_poly.pdbx_strand_id
1 'polypeptide(L)'
;MLQVQALVKHFGGIHAVDGVSFEVAAGECVALIGPNGAGKSTCFACIAGQYPLTGGRILWNGQALEKLAPAARLRHGVARTFQVAQVFEALTVLQNVQLAIEASRAQKAVSAFKSLDRQSIEAAMALLDQTGLRESSGDDVANLAYGAKKRLELAIALAAAPRLLLLDEPAAGLAEAERASLMALVKKLAGQGMAVLYTEHNMDAVAGVADRVLVLIEGRLAAQGSFDEISRDAEVRRLYLGDGLGDDGDGVDTKGAAHA
;
A
#
# COMPACT_ATOMS: atom_id res chain seq x y z
N MET A 1 14.57 0.21 -7.88
CA MET A 1 13.46 0.40 -8.83
C MET A 1 12.75 -0.93 -9.03
N LEU A 2 11.42 -0.95 -8.86
CA LEU A 2 10.56 -2.07 -9.25
C LEU A 2 10.24 -1.93 -10.74
N GLN A 3 10.32 -3.04 -11.48
CA GLN A 3 9.90 -3.14 -12.87
C GLN A 3 8.97 -4.33 -13.02
N VAL A 4 7.77 -4.07 -13.50
CA VAL A 4 6.77 -5.07 -13.87
C VAL A 4 6.68 -5.06 -15.40
N GLN A 5 6.93 -6.21 -16.03
CA GLN A 5 7.03 -6.34 -17.47
C GLN A 5 6.06 -7.39 -17.98
N ALA A 6 5.06 -6.97 -18.73
CA ALA A 6 4.02 -7.79 -19.32
C ALA A 6 3.44 -8.83 -18.35
N LEU A 7 3.15 -8.41 -17.11
CA LEU A 7 2.63 -9.28 -16.06
C LEU A 7 1.31 -9.90 -16.50
N VAL A 8 1.26 -11.22 -16.47
CA VAL A 8 0.05 -12.02 -16.76
C VAL A 8 -0.25 -12.94 -15.60
N LYS A 9 -1.51 -12.94 -15.16
CA LYS A 9 -2.03 -13.89 -14.17
C LYS A 9 -3.42 -14.35 -14.56
N HIS A 10 -3.53 -15.65 -14.80
CA HIS A 10 -4.79 -16.33 -15.08
C HIS A 10 -5.15 -17.28 -13.95
N PHE A 11 -6.45 -17.43 -13.70
CA PHE A 11 -7.05 -18.44 -12.82
C PHE A 11 -8.07 -19.21 -13.65
N GLY A 12 -7.65 -20.38 -14.18
CA GLY A 12 -8.47 -21.11 -15.17
C GLY A 12 -8.73 -20.25 -16.39
N GLY A 13 -10.00 -20.01 -16.73
CA GLY A 13 -10.40 -19.16 -17.84
C GLY A 13 -10.45 -17.65 -17.54
N ILE A 14 -10.16 -17.22 -16.30
CA ILE A 14 -10.24 -15.81 -15.90
C ILE A 14 -8.88 -15.16 -16.07
N HIS A 15 -8.79 -14.11 -16.89
CA HIS A 15 -7.60 -13.28 -17.08
C HIS A 15 -7.63 -12.15 -16.05
N ALA A 16 -7.14 -12.43 -14.84
CA ALA A 16 -7.17 -11.46 -13.74
C ALA A 16 -6.18 -10.31 -13.90
N VAL A 17 -5.03 -10.56 -14.57
CA VAL A 17 -4.05 -9.55 -15.00
C VAL A 17 -3.56 -9.98 -16.37
N ASP A 18 -3.53 -9.05 -17.34
CA ASP A 18 -3.25 -9.34 -18.74
C ASP A 18 -2.30 -8.31 -19.36
N GLY A 19 -1.01 -8.61 -19.31
CA GLY A 19 0.05 -7.84 -19.96
C GLY A 19 0.43 -6.52 -19.28
N VAL A 20 0.19 -6.37 -17.97
CA VAL A 20 0.46 -5.13 -17.23
C VAL A 20 1.95 -4.85 -17.13
N SER A 21 2.36 -3.62 -17.50
CA SER A 21 3.74 -3.15 -17.43
C SER A 21 3.81 -1.78 -16.79
N PHE A 22 4.66 -1.62 -15.78
CA PHE A 22 4.96 -0.33 -15.12
C PHE A 22 6.25 -0.44 -14.31
N GLU A 23 6.71 0.71 -13.82
CA GLU A 23 7.87 0.81 -12.94
C GLU A 23 7.51 1.61 -11.69
N VAL A 24 8.27 1.43 -10.60
CA VAL A 24 8.23 2.30 -9.41
C VAL A 24 9.66 2.63 -9.02
N ALA A 25 10.00 3.90 -9.05
CA ALA A 25 11.34 4.37 -8.69
C ALA A 25 11.53 4.41 -7.16
N ALA A 26 12.79 4.46 -6.73
CA ALA A 26 13.10 4.77 -5.34
C ALA A 26 12.65 6.20 -5.03
N GLY A 27 12.00 6.40 -3.89
CA GLY A 27 11.46 7.70 -3.51
C GLY A 27 10.12 8.04 -4.13
N GLU A 28 9.57 7.19 -4.99
CA GLU A 28 8.29 7.40 -5.66
C GLU A 28 7.15 6.72 -4.90
N CYS A 29 6.04 7.44 -4.75
CA CYS A 29 4.78 6.95 -4.19
C CYS A 29 3.76 6.78 -5.32
N VAL A 30 3.48 5.54 -5.71
CA VAL A 30 2.62 5.21 -6.84
C VAL A 30 1.31 4.59 -6.35
N ALA A 31 0.18 5.14 -6.78
CA ALA A 31 -1.14 4.59 -6.53
C ALA A 31 -1.57 3.65 -7.66
N LEU A 32 -2.10 2.48 -7.34
CA LEU A 32 -2.76 1.58 -8.28
C LEU A 32 -4.26 1.62 -8.00
N ILE A 33 -5.03 2.25 -8.86
CA ILE A 33 -6.47 2.42 -8.75
C ILE A 33 -7.23 1.63 -9.82
N GLY A 34 -8.53 1.57 -9.70
CA GLY A 34 -9.41 0.91 -10.67
C GLY A 34 -10.64 0.31 -9.97
N PRO A 35 -11.67 -0.10 -10.72
CA PRO A 35 -12.89 -0.67 -10.16
C PRO A 35 -12.64 -1.99 -9.42
N ASN A 36 -13.66 -2.45 -8.68
CA ASN A 36 -13.61 -3.77 -8.08
C ASN A 36 -13.52 -4.85 -9.18
N GLY A 37 -12.65 -5.84 -8.95
CA GLY A 37 -12.39 -6.87 -9.97
C GLY A 37 -11.39 -6.48 -11.05
N ALA A 38 -10.86 -5.24 -11.06
CA ALA A 38 -9.88 -4.79 -12.06
C ALA A 38 -8.52 -5.54 -12.03
N GLY A 39 -8.27 -6.38 -11.02
CA GLY A 39 -7.02 -7.14 -10.90
C GLY A 39 -5.97 -6.53 -9.97
N LYS A 40 -6.27 -5.42 -9.27
CA LYS A 40 -5.33 -4.73 -8.36
C LYS A 40 -4.71 -5.67 -7.32
N SER A 41 -5.51 -6.33 -6.49
CA SER A 41 -5.04 -7.25 -5.44
C SER A 41 -4.30 -8.46 -6.03
N THR A 42 -4.68 -8.91 -7.23
CA THR A 42 -3.96 -9.97 -7.95
C THR A 42 -2.58 -9.51 -8.39
N CYS A 43 -2.47 -8.31 -8.95
CA CYS A 43 -1.20 -7.69 -9.31
C CYS A 43 -0.28 -7.57 -8.08
N PHE A 44 -0.80 -7.07 -6.98
CA PHE A 44 -0.09 -6.99 -5.69
C PHE A 44 0.37 -8.36 -5.19
N ALA A 45 -0.52 -9.35 -5.20
CA ALA A 45 -0.20 -10.71 -4.77
C ALA A 45 0.90 -11.36 -5.64
N CYS A 46 0.93 -11.06 -6.93
CA CYS A 46 2.01 -11.47 -7.83
C CYS A 46 3.34 -10.78 -7.47
N ILE A 47 3.33 -9.46 -7.24
CA ILE A 47 4.54 -8.69 -6.86
C ILE A 47 5.05 -9.15 -5.48
N ALA A 48 4.16 -9.43 -4.54
CA ALA A 48 4.51 -9.93 -3.21
C ALA A 48 4.93 -11.43 -3.21
N GLY A 49 4.69 -12.16 -4.29
CA GLY A 49 5.05 -13.59 -4.42
C GLY A 49 4.04 -14.57 -3.84
N GLN A 50 2.84 -14.11 -3.55
CA GLN A 50 1.76 -14.99 -3.07
C GLN A 50 1.15 -15.83 -4.20
N TYR A 51 1.12 -15.25 -5.42
CA TYR A 51 0.71 -15.97 -6.62
C TYR A 51 1.86 -16.08 -7.61
N PRO A 52 2.12 -17.27 -8.17
CA PRO A 52 3.04 -17.40 -9.28
C PRO A 52 2.44 -16.72 -10.52
N LEU A 53 3.32 -16.14 -11.35
CA LEU A 53 2.91 -15.55 -12.64
C LEU A 53 2.47 -16.64 -13.60
N THR A 54 1.54 -16.31 -14.51
CA THR A 54 1.28 -17.09 -15.71
C THR A 54 2.25 -16.68 -16.83
N GLY A 55 2.66 -15.40 -16.85
CA GLY A 55 3.61 -14.84 -17.81
C GLY A 55 4.17 -13.51 -17.36
N GLY A 56 5.15 -13.00 -18.09
CA GLY A 56 5.81 -11.75 -17.79
C GLY A 56 6.96 -11.88 -16.78
N ARG A 57 7.44 -10.73 -16.28
CA ARG A 57 8.55 -10.64 -15.32
C ARG A 57 8.30 -9.58 -14.26
N ILE A 58 8.90 -9.78 -13.09
CA ILE A 58 8.98 -8.79 -12.02
C ILE A 58 10.44 -8.69 -11.59
N LEU A 59 11.02 -7.50 -11.74
CA LEU A 59 12.40 -7.22 -11.37
C LEU A 59 12.40 -6.21 -10.21
N TRP A 60 13.24 -6.47 -9.22
CA TRP A 60 13.56 -5.52 -8.15
C TRP A 60 15.06 -5.23 -8.16
N ASN A 61 15.43 -3.99 -8.47
CA ASN A 61 16.83 -3.58 -8.67
C ASN A 61 17.59 -4.50 -9.65
N GLY A 62 16.94 -4.86 -10.75
CA GLY A 62 17.49 -5.75 -11.78
C GLY A 62 17.45 -7.25 -11.44
N GLN A 63 17.05 -7.62 -10.22
CA GLN A 63 16.94 -9.01 -9.80
C GLN A 63 15.53 -9.54 -10.02
N ALA A 64 15.42 -10.70 -10.67
CA ALA A 64 14.14 -11.36 -10.92
C ALA A 64 13.53 -11.90 -9.62
N LEU A 65 12.24 -11.58 -9.39
CA LEU A 65 11.50 -11.99 -8.20
C LEU A 65 10.59 -13.20 -8.42
N GLU A 66 10.32 -13.61 -9.66
CA GLU A 66 9.25 -14.57 -9.99
C GLU A 66 9.40 -15.91 -9.27
N LYS A 67 10.65 -16.35 -9.10
CA LYS A 67 10.97 -17.63 -8.45
C LYS A 67 11.19 -17.53 -6.94
N LEU A 68 11.13 -16.31 -6.39
CA LEU A 68 11.34 -16.08 -4.96
C LEU A 68 10.03 -16.21 -4.19
N ALA A 69 10.03 -17.04 -3.15
CA ALA A 69 8.94 -17.10 -2.18
C ALA A 69 8.80 -15.76 -1.42
N PRO A 70 7.63 -15.43 -0.83
CA PRO A 70 7.41 -14.15 -0.12
C PRO A 70 8.48 -13.83 0.93
N ALA A 71 8.86 -14.81 1.76
CA ALA A 71 9.91 -14.61 2.76
C ALA A 71 11.29 -14.28 2.15
N ALA A 72 11.60 -14.77 0.94
CA ALA A 72 12.81 -14.38 0.24
C ALA A 72 12.70 -12.96 -0.31
N ARG A 73 11.55 -12.55 -0.86
CA ARG A 73 11.32 -11.18 -1.31
C ARG A 73 11.45 -10.17 -0.16
N LEU A 74 10.96 -10.51 1.03
CA LEU A 74 11.15 -9.68 2.22
C LEU A 74 12.65 -9.46 2.52
N ARG A 75 13.47 -10.51 2.44
CA ARG A 75 14.94 -10.41 2.60
C ARG A 75 15.61 -9.55 1.52
N HIS A 76 14.99 -9.46 0.34
CA HIS A 76 15.42 -8.56 -0.74
C HIS A 76 14.89 -7.13 -0.57
N GLY A 77 14.22 -6.83 0.56
CA GLY A 77 13.71 -5.50 0.88
C GLY A 77 12.36 -5.18 0.25
N VAL A 78 11.55 -6.19 -0.06
CA VAL A 78 10.15 -6.02 -0.52
C VAL A 78 9.22 -6.42 0.61
N ALA A 79 8.56 -5.47 1.26
CA ALA A 79 7.55 -5.71 2.29
C ALA A 79 6.15 -5.44 1.76
N ARG A 80 5.15 -6.10 2.34
CA ARG A 80 3.73 -5.90 2.07
C ARG A 80 2.95 -5.83 3.36
N THR A 81 1.98 -4.91 3.42
CA THR A 81 0.87 -4.97 4.38
C THR A 81 -0.31 -5.75 3.79
N PHE A 82 -1.25 -6.13 4.64
CA PHE A 82 -2.45 -6.85 4.23
C PHE A 82 -3.69 -5.97 4.46
N GLN A 83 -4.77 -6.25 3.75
CA GLN A 83 -6.03 -5.54 3.91
C GLN A 83 -6.59 -5.65 5.35
N VAL A 84 -6.42 -6.82 5.97
CA VAL A 84 -6.71 -7.04 7.40
C VAL A 84 -5.40 -7.04 8.17
N ALA A 85 -5.30 -6.18 9.17
CA ALA A 85 -4.08 -6.03 9.98
C ALA A 85 -3.64 -7.37 10.59
N GLN A 86 -2.42 -7.80 10.26
CA GLN A 86 -1.81 -9.02 10.76
C GLN A 86 -1.00 -8.70 12.02
N VAL A 87 -1.69 -8.59 13.15
CA VAL A 87 -1.10 -8.26 14.45
C VAL A 87 -1.39 -9.36 15.47
N PHE A 88 -0.51 -9.53 16.43
CA PHE A 88 -0.71 -10.46 17.56
C PHE A 88 -1.46 -9.73 18.67
N GLU A 89 -2.76 -9.92 18.75
CA GLU A 89 -3.62 -9.22 19.71
C GLU A 89 -3.30 -9.53 21.18
N ALA A 90 -2.73 -10.70 21.45
CA ALA A 90 -2.29 -11.11 22.80
C ALA A 90 -0.96 -10.50 23.25
N LEU A 91 -0.32 -9.69 22.40
CA LEU A 91 0.94 -9.02 22.67
C LEU A 91 0.75 -7.52 22.77
N THR A 92 1.70 -6.84 23.45
CA THR A 92 1.72 -5.38 23.43
C THR A 92 2.17 -4.84 22.07
N VAL A 93 1.94 -3.56 21.84
CA VAL A 93 2.39 -2.84 20.63
C VAL A 93 3.90 -2.99 20.44
N LEU A 94 4.68 -2.78 21.52
CA LEU A 94 6.13 -2.95 21.49
C LEU A 94 6.54 -4.39 21.13
N GLN A 95 5.92 -5.38 21.75
CA GLN A 95 6.23 -6.80 21.52
C GLN A 95 5.95 -7.22 20.08
N ASN A 96 4.89 -6.71 19.45
CA ASN A 96 4.59 -6.97 18.05
C ASN A 96 5.74 -6.50 17.13
N VAL A 97 6.23 -5.27 17.33
CA VAL A 97 7.33 -4.72 16.51
C VAL A 97 8.65 -5.42 16.80
N GLN A 98 8.93 -5.75 18.08
CA GLN A 98 10.12 -6.51 18.46
C GLN A 98 10.14 -7.87 17.79
N LEU A 99 9.01 -8.60 17.81
CA LEU A 99 8.88 -9.90 17.16
C LEU A 99 9.17 -9.80 15.65
N ALA A 100 8.67 -8.76 15.00
CA ALA A 100 8.93 -8.51 13.58
C ALA A 100 10.42 -8.21 13.29
N ILE A 101 11.08 -7.43 14.15
CA ILE A 101 12.53 -7.17 14.04
C ILE A 101 13.32 -8.47 14.19
N GLU A 102 13.02 -9.26 15.21
CA GLU A 102 13.70 -10.54 15.45
C GLU A 102 13.47 -11.52 14.29
N ALA A 103 12.25 -11.63 13.79
CA ALA A 103 11.92 -12.46 12.63
C ALA A 103 12.69 -12.03 11.36
N SER A 104 12.90 -10.72 11.17
CA SER A 104 13.66 -10.19 10.03
C SER A 104 15.16 -10.49 10.13
N ARG A 105 15.71 -10.55 11.36
CA ARG A 105 17.12 -10.83 11.64
C ARG A 105 17.42 -12.33 11.69
N ALA A 106 16.43 -13.17 11.99
CA ALA A 106 16.62 -14.60 12.15
C ALA A 106 16.99 -15.27 10.82
N GLN A 107 18.28 -15.42 10.58
CA GLN A 107 18.81 -16.23 9.46
C GLN A 107 18.68 -17.76 9.75
N LYS A 108 18.37 -18.16 10.98
CA LYS A 108 18.18 -19.57 11.40
C LYS A 108 17.10 -19.63 12.48
N ALA A 109 16.13 -20.46 12.28
CA ALA A 109 14.90 -20.62 13.07
C ALA A 109 15.08 -21.01 14.58
N VAL A 110 16.26 -20.99 15.13
CA VAL A 110 16.55 -21.45 16.50
C VAL A 110 16.89 -20.30 17.46
N SER A 111 17.09 -19.07 16.96
CA SER A 111 17.51 -17.93 17.79
C SER A 111 16.36 -16.98 18.20
N ALA A 112 15.15 -17.18 17.72
CA ALA A 112 14.03 -16.26 17.93
C ALA A 112 13.53 -16.16 19.39
N PHE A 113 14.01 -17.02 20.29
CA PHE A 113 13.63 -17.02 21.71
C PHE A 113 14.75 -16.60 22.68
N LYS A 114 15.87 -16.10 22.18
CA LYS A 114 16.85 -15.46 23.08
C LYS A 114 16.37 -14.05 23.38
N SER A 115 16.09 -13.83 24.66
CA SER A 115 15.68 -12.59 25.34
C SER A 115 15.71 -11.33 24.45
N LEU A 116 14.56 -10.66 24.37
CA LEU A 116 14.40 -9.31 23.84
C LEU A 116 15.58 -8.45 24.33
N ASP A 117 16.58 -8.27 23.47
CA ASP A 117 17.77 -7.53 23.85
C ASP A 117 17.47 -6.01 23.82
N ARG A 118 18.28 -5.26 24.53
CA ARG A 118 18.12 -3.80 24.61
C ARG A 118 18.13 -3.15 23.21
N GLN A 119 18.89 -3.69 22.28
CA GLN A 119 18.98 -3.18 20.92
C GLN A 119 17.68 -3.38 20.14
N SER A 120 16.96 -4.50 20.33
CA SER A 120 15.68 -4.72 19.69
C SER A 120 14.58 -3.81 20.26
N ILE A 121 14.65 -3.52 21.58
CA ILE A 121 13.75 -2.53 22.21
C ILE A 121 13.96 -1.14 21.63
N GLU A 122 15.20 -0.67 21.57
CA GLU A 122 15.54 0.65 21.02
C GLU A 122 15.11 0.78 19.55
N ALA A 123 15.36 -0.25 18.73
CA ALA A 123 14.93 -0.27 17.34
C ALA A 123 13.40 -0.28 17.20
N ALA A 124 12.68 -1.06 18.02
CA ALA A 124 11.22 -1.09 18.01
C ALA A 124 10.63 0.26 18.44
N MET A 125 11.18 0.88 19.49
CA MET A 125 10.73 2.21 19.94
C MET A 125 10.96 3.29 18.88
N ALA A 126 12.03 3.21 18.08
CA ALA A 126 12.27 4.13 16.96
C ALA A 126 11.21 3.97 15.86
N LEU A 127 10.81 2.73 15.52
CA LEU A 127 9.74 2.46 14.57
C LEU A 127 8.37 2.93 15.09
N LEU A 128 8.10 2.71 16.38
CA LEU A 128 6.87 3.20 17.01
C LEU A 128 6.81 4.73 17.04
N ASP A 129 7.92 5.39 17.27
CA ASP A 129 8.02 6.86 17.18
C ASP A 129 7.74 7.34 15.75
N GLN A 130 8.35 6.69 14.75
CA GLN A 130 8.14 6.99 13.33
C GLN A 130 6.68 6.82 12.90
N THR A 131 5.96 5.84 13.46
CA THR A 131 4.56 5.56 13.14
C THR A 131 3.56 6.23 14.08
N GLY A 132 4.03 7.00 15.07
CA GLY A 132 3.18 7.74 16.02
C GLY A 132 2.52 6.85 17.08
N LEU A 133 3.17 5.72 17.44
CA LEU A 133 2.67 4.76 18.45
C LEU A 133 3.55 4.67 19.70
N ARG A 134 4.50 5.59 19.87
CA ARG A 134 5.45 5.54 20.98
C ARG A 134 4.78 5.51 22.35
N GLU A 135 3.76 6.34 22.54
CA GLU A 135 3.02 6.45 23.81
C GLU A 135 2.20 5.19 24.11
N SER A 136 1.70 4.52 23.07
CA SER A 136 0.95 3.26 23.16
C SER A 136 1.84 2.00 23.20
N SER A 137 3.15 2.13 23.34
CA SER A 137 4.08 0.99 23.25
C SER A 137 3.79 -0.14 24.25
N GLY A 138 3.28 0.19 25.45
CA GLY A 138 2.91 -0.75 26.49
C GLY A 138 1.47 -1.26 26.41
N ASP A 139 0.63 -0.70 25.53
CA ASP A 139 -0.78 -1.08 25.42
C ASP A 139 -0.94 -2.44 24.77
N ASP A 140 -1.96 -3.19 25.22
CA ASP A 140 -2.37 -4.43 24.56
C ASP A 140 -3.02 -4.11 23.21
N VAL A 141 -2.58 -4.80 22.16
CA VAL A 141 -3.08 -4.58 20.80
C VAL A 141 -4.57 -4.83 20.68
N ALA A 142 -5.13 -5.74 21.47
CA ALA A 142 -6.59 -5.99 21.51
C ALA A 142 -7.40 -4.70 21.79
N ASN A 143 -6.86 -3.80 22.60
CA ASN A 143 -7.51 -2.56 23.03
C ASN A 143 -7.26 -1.35 22.10
N LEU A 144 -6.42 -1.51 21.07
CA LEU A 144 -6.11 -0.40 20.17
C LEU A 144 -7.30 -0.03 19.28
N ALA A 145 -7.48 1.27 19.06
CA ALA A 145 -8.33 1.78 17.99
C ALA A 145 -7.86 1.26 16.60
N TYR A 146 -8.79 1.17 15.68
CA TYR A 146 -8.49 0.60 14.34
C TYR A 146 -7.37 1.34 13.60
N GLY A 147 -7.36 2.68 13.66
CA GLY A 147 -6.29 3.50 13.07
C GLY A 147 -4.92 3.23 13.68
N ALA A 148 -4.85 2.98 14.99
CA ALA A 148 -3.61 2.60 15.66
C ALA A 148 -3.15 1.19 15.24
N LYS A 149 -4.07 0.23 15.04
CA LYS A 149 -3.75 -1.10 14.47
C LYS A 149 -3.16 -0.98 13.06
N LYS A 150 -3.68 -0.10 12.20
CA LYS A 150 -3.12 0.18 10.87
C LYS A 150 -1.71 0.78 10.91
N ARG A 151 -1.44 1.66 11.88
CA ARG A 151 -0.09 2.19 12.11
C ARG A 151 0.88 1.15 12.65
N LEU A 152 0.40 0.25 13.50
CA LEU A 152 1.18 -0.88 14.01
C LEU A 152 1.55 -1.85 12.87
N GLU A 153 0.62 -2.16 11.98
CA GLU A 153 0.89 -2.97 10.79
C GLU A 153 2.00 -2.35 9.93
N LEU A 154 1.95 -1.02 9.74
CA LEU A 154 3.01 -0.30 9.04
C LEU A 154 4.36 -0.41 9.78
N ALA A 155 4.38 -0.25 11.11
CA ALA A 155 5.58 -0.42 11.93
C ALA A 155 6.17 -1.83 11.79
N ILE A 156 5.33 -2.87 11.79
CA ILE A 156 5.73 -4.26 11.56
C ILE A 156 6.34 -4.44 10.17
N ALA A 157 5.73 -3.88 9.13
CA ALA A 157 6.28 -3.94 7.78
C ALA A 157 7.64 -3.23 7.67
N LEU A 158 7.82 -2.11 8.36
CA LEU A 158 9.08 -1.35 8.42
C LEU A 158 10.19 -2.06 9.21
N ALA A 159 9.86 -3.01 10.09
CA ALA A 159 10.84 -3.76 10.89
C ALA A 159 11.84 -4.55 10.04
N ALA A 160 11.48 -4.92 8.82
CA ALA A 160 12.38 -5.57 7.86
C ALA A 160 13.28 -4.57 7.09
N ALA A 161 13.25 -3.27 7.42
CA ALA A 161 13.93 -2.20 6.71
C ALA A 161 13.73 -2.27 5.18
N PRO A 162 12.48 -2.28 4.70
CA PRO A 162 12.19 -2.48 3.28
C PRO A 162 12.64 -1.27 2.46
N ARG A 163 12.94 -1.54 1.18
CA ARG A 163 13.19 -0.51 0.16
C ARG A 163 12.02 -0.39 -0.83
N LEU A 164 11.16 -1.40 -0.87
CA LEU A 164 9.87 -1.39 -1.56
C LEU A 164 8.77 -1.77 -0.56
N LEU A 165 7.79 -0.92 -0.44
CA LEU A 165 6.62 -1.12 0.42
C LEU A 165 5.37 -1.24 -0.45
N LEU A 166 4.67 -2.35 -0.30
CA LEU A 166 3.40 -2.64 -0.96
C LEU A 166 2.28 -2.49 0.07
N LEU A 167 1.38 -1.52 -0.12
CA LEU A 167 0.28 -1.24 0.80
C LEU A 167 -1.07 -1.55 0.12
N ASP A 168 -1.82 -2.50 0.68
CA ASP A 168 -3.11 -2.91 0.13
C ASP A 168 -4.23 -2.20 0.90
N GLU A 169 -4.82 -1.16 0.28
CA GLU A 169 -5.86 -0.30 0.86
C GLU A 169 -5.52 0.20 2.28
N PRO A 170 -4.37 0.88 2.47
CA PRO A 170 -3.88 1.22 3.82
C PRO A 170 -4.84 2.12 4.59
N ALA A 171 -5.62 2.93 3.91
CA ALA A 171 -6.52 3.91 4.51
C ALA A 171 -7.99 3.45 4.59
N ALA A 172 -8.29 2.21 4.16
CA ALA A 172 -9.64 1.68 4.20
C ALA A 172 -10.19 1.62 5.63
N GLY A 173 -11.43 2.10 5.82
CA GLY A 173 -12.12 2.09 7.12
C GLY A 173 -11.65 3.14 8.12
N LEU A 174 -10.72 4.03 7.76
CA LEU A 174 -10.26 5.13 8.61
C LEU A 174 -11.15 6.37 8.49
N ALA A 175 -11.31 7.10 9.58
CA ALA A 175 -11.85 8.46 9.54
C ALA A 175 -10.93 9.39 8.75
N GLU A 176 -11.47 10.48 8.20
CA GLU A 176 -10.75 11.39 7.30
C GLU A 176 -9.41 11.89 7.88
N ALA A 177 -9.41 12.36 9.12
CA ALA A 177 -8.20 12.85 9.78
C ALA A 177 -7.13 11.75 9.99
N GLU A 178 -7.56 10.53 10.35
CA GLU A 178 -6.66 9.37 10.52
C GLU A 178 -6.08 8.93 9.18
N ARG A 179 -6.91 8.89 8.13
CA ARG A 179 -6.53 8.59 6.75
C ARG A 179 -5.47 9.58 6.26
N ALA A 180 -5.75 10.90 6.36
CA ALA A 180 -4.83 11.94 5.97
C ALA A 180 -3.48 11.80 6.70
N SER A 181 -3.53 11.55 8.01
CA SER A 181 -2.33 11.38 8.84
C SER A 181 -1.52 10.13 8.48
N LEU A 182 -2.18 9.00 8.19
CA LEU A 182 -1.50 7.77 7.75
C LEU A 182 -0.88 7.94 6.36
N MET A 183 -1.61 8.55 5.43
CA MET A 183 -1.12 8.76 4.07
C MET A 183 0.01 9.79 3.99
N ALA A 184 -0.01 10.81 4.85
CA ALA A 184 1.12 11.73 5.01
C ALA A 184 2.39 11.00 5.51
N LEU A 185 2.24 10.05 6.43
CA LEU A 185 3.34 9.18 6.86
C LEU A 185 3.87 8.33 5.69
N VAL A 186 3.00 7.73 4.90
CA VAL A 186 3.39 6.96 3.69
C VAL A 186 4.18 7.84 2.71
N LYS A 187 3.72 9.06 2.46
CA LYS A 187 4.43 10.04 1.61
C LYS A 187 5.80 10.41 2.17
N LYS A 188 5.90 10.61 3.49
CA LYS A 188 7.16 10.87 4.18
C LYS A 188 8.15 9.72 4.00
N LEU A 189 7.70 8.47 4.12
CA LEU A 189 8.53 7.28 3.90
C LEU A 189 9.06 7.23 2.46
N ALA A 190 8.22 7.52 1.47
CA ALA A 190 8.66 7.64 0.08
C ALA A 190 9.73 8.73 -0.06
N GLY A 191 9.52 9.93 0.48
CA GLY A 191 10.48 11.02 0.46
C GLY A 191 11.83 10.71 1.12
N GLN A 192 11.90 9.66 1.94
CA GLN A 192 13.14 9.13 2.51
C GLN A 192 13.86 8.11 1.60
N GLY A 193 13.38 7.92 0.37
CA GLY A 193 13.99 7.05 -0.64
C GLY A 193 13.35 5.67 -0.77
N MET A 194 12.26 5.38 -0.04
CA MET A 194 11.51 4.13 -0.18
C MET A 194 10.64 4.17 -1.43
N ALA A 195 10.65 3.11 -2.24
CA ALA A 195 9.65 2.92 -3.28
C ALA A 195 8.33 2.48 -2.63
N VAL A 196 7.23 3.14 -2.94
CA VAL A 196 5.92 2.78 -2.39
C VAL A 196 4.95 2.54 -3.53
N LEU A 197 4.30 1.38 -3.52
CA LEU A 197 3.16 1.07 -4.38
C LEU A 197 1.97 0.75 -3.47
N TYR A 198 0.85 1.43 -3.66
CA TYR A 198 -0.33 1.20 -2.85
C TYR A 198 -1.60 1.13 -3.68
N THR A 199 -2.59 0.35 -3.21
CA THR A 199 -3.93 0.35 -3.79
C THR A 199 -4.83 1.27 -2.99
N GLU A 200 -5.71 1.98 -3.66
CA GLU A 200 -6.76 2.78 -3.04
C GLU A 200 -7.97 2.91 -3.97
N HIS A 201 -9.11 3.18 -3.37
CA HIS A 201 -10.34 3.53 -4.07
C HIS A 201 -10.89 4.90 -3.62
N ASN A 202 -10.33 5.49 -2.56
CA ASN A 202 -10.64 6.84 -2.13
C ASN A 202 -9.73 7.84 -2.85
N MET A 203 -10.32 8.70 -3.68
CA MET A 203 -9.56 9.65 -4.49
C MET A 203 -8.83 10.70 -3.67
N ASP A 204 -9.35 11.11 -2.50
CA ASP A 204 -8.67 12.08 -1.64
C ASP A 204 -7.38 11.51 -1.06
N ALA A 205 -7.35 10.20 -0.77
CA ALA A 205 -6.13 9.51 -0.34
C ALA A 205 -5.09 9.37 -1.46
N VAL A 206 -5.52 9.49 -2.71
CA VAL A 206 -4.64 9.43 -3.89
C VAL A 206 -4.12 10.83 -4.25
N ALA A 207 -5.00 11.84 -4.33
CA ALA A 207 -4.69 13.19 -4.77
C ALA A 207 -3.56 13.88 -3.98
N GLY A 208 -3.55 13.70 -2.65
CA GLY A 208 -2.57 14.35 -1.77
C GLY A 208 -1.24 13.61 -1.60
N VAL A 209 -1.10 12.39 -2.14
CA VAL A 209 -0.01 11.47 -1.78
C VAL A 209 0.71 10.89 -2.99
N ALA A 210 -0.02 10.46 -4.02
CA ALA A 210 0.58 9.83 -5.18
C ALA A 210 1.41 10.81 -6.02
N ASP A 211 2.64 10.43 -6.34
CA ASP A 211 3.43 11.11 -7.37
C ASP A 211 2.92 10.72 -8.76
N ARG A 212 2.45 9.48 -8.88
CA ARG A 212 1.89 8.92 -10.12
C ARG A 212 0.79 7.93 -9.79
N VAL A 213 -0.20 7.89 -10.67
CA VAL A 213 -1.37 7.00 -10.60
C VAL A 213 -1.34 6.04 -11.78
N LEU A 214 -1.61 4.78 -11.50
CA LEU A 214 -1.81 3.71 -12.47
C LEU A 214 -3.27 3.29 -12.41
N VAL A 215 -3.97 3.30 -13.53
CA VAL A 215 -5.38 2.90 -13.61
C VAL A 215 -5.47 1.51 -14.23
N LEU A 216 -5.96 0.55 -13.45
CA LEU A 216 -6.17 -0.81 -13.90
C LEU A 216 -7.66 -1.03 -14.19
N ILE A 217 -7.97 -1.52 -15.39
CA ILE A 217 -9.33 -1.87 -15.82
C ILE A 217 -9.27 -3.24 -16.50
N GLU A 218 -10.13 -4.15 -16.10
CA GLU A 218 -10.23 -5.51 -16.67
C GLU A 218 -8.86 -6.22 -16.82
N GLY A 219 -8.02 -6.10 -15.80
CA GLY A 219 -6.70 -6.73 -15.78
C GLY A 219 -5.62 -6.02 -16.61
N ARG A 220 -5.90 -4.89 -17.24
CA ARG A 220 -4.98 -4.14 -18.10
C ARG A 220 -4.72 -2.75 -17.56
N LEU A 221 -3.54 -2.21 -17.85
CA LEU A 221 -3.22 -0.82 -17.55
C LEU A 221 -3.90 0.08 -18.60
N ALA A 222 -4.96 0.78 -18.18
CA ALA A 222 -5.73 1.67 -19.06
C ALA A 222 -5.08 3.05 -19.18
N ALA A 223 -4.57 3.60 -18.06
CA ALA A 223 -3.93 4.91 -18.05
C ALA A 223 -2.84 4.97 -16.95
N GLN A 224 -1.89 5.90 -17.11
CA GLN A 224 -0.92 6.29 -16.09
C GLN A 224 -0.51 7.74 -16.24
N GLY A 225 -0.33 8.43 -15.13
CA GLY A 225 0.04 9.86 -15.12
C GLY A 225 -0.05 10.45 -13.73
N SER A 226 0.06 11.77 -13.59
CA SER A 226 -0.27 12.47 -12.35
C SER A 226 -1.75 12.34 -12.02
N PHE A 227 -2.12 12.61 -10.76
CA PHE A 227 -3.54 12.58 -10.36
C PHE A 227 -4.38 13.55 -11.22
N ASP A 228 -3.86 14.74 -11.52
CA ASP A 228 -4.54 15.74 -12.34
C ASP A 228 -4.77 15.29 -13.79
N GLU A 229 -3.81 14.59 -14.38
CA GLU A 229 -3.96 14.01 -15.72
C GLU A 229 -5.02 12.91 -15.74
N ILE A 230 -4.94 12.00 -14.77
CA ILE A 230 -5.87 10.87 -14.64
C ILE A 230 -7.30 11.35 -14.36
N SER A 231 -7.48 12.36 -13.50
CA SER A 231 -8.81 12.90 -13.18
C SER A 231 -9.50 13.61 -14.35
N ARG A 232 -8.72 14.06 -15.35
CA ARG A 232 -9.23 14.70 -16.59
C ARG A 232 -9.39 13.72 -17.74
N ASP A 233 -8.85 12.50 -17.62
CA ASP A 233 -8.95 11.50 -18.67
C ASP A 233 -10.41 11.06 -18.87
N ALA A 234 -10.93 11.23 -20.08
CA ALA A 234 -12.34 10.96 -20.38
C ALA A 234 -12.70 9.48 -20.28
N GLU A 235 -11.76 8.59 -20.60
CA GLU A 235 -11.98 7.15 -20.49
C GLU A 235 -11.99 6.68 -19.04
N VAL A 236 -11.07 7.18 -18.21
CA VAL A 236 -11.02 6.92 -16.77
C VAL A 236 -12.28 7.45 -16.08
N ARG A 237 -12.71 8.68 -16.41
CA ARG A 237 -13.95 9.26 -15.88
C ARG A 237 -15.14 8.38 -16.21
N ARG A 238 -15.31 7.98 -17.47
CA ARG A 238 -16.42 7.15 -17.92
C ARG A 238 -16.43 5.77 -17.27
N LEU A 239 -15.26 5.12 -17.10
CA LEU A 239 -15.16 3.73 -16.65
C LEU A 239 -15.02 3.57 -15.15
N TYR A 240 -14.53 4.57 -14.45
CA TYR A 240 -14.18 4.44 -13.06
C TYR A 240 -14.69 5.57 -12.15
N LEU A 241 -14.61 6.84 -12.55
CA LEU A 241 -14.97 7.95 -11.67
C LEU A 241 -16.47 8.29 -11.72
N GLY A 242 -17.18 7.88 -12.77
CA GLY A 242 -18.56 8.27 -13.01
C GLY A 242 -18.72 9.77 -13.25
N ASP A 243 -19.93 10.25 -13.51
CA ASP A 243 -20.22 11.67 -13.75
C ASP A 243 -20.19 12.54 -12.48
N GLY A 244 -19.75 11.99 -11.33
CA GLY A 244 -19.82 12.63 -10.01
C GLY A 244 -18.71 13.64 -9.66
N LEU A 245 -17.71 13.87 -10.52
CA LEU A 245 -16.62 14.82 -10.31
C LEU A 245 -16.62 15.94 -11.40
N GLY A 246 -17.74 16.53 -11.62
CA GLY A 246 -17.82 17.63 -12.56
C GLY A 246 -19.15 18.34 -12.49
N ASP A 247 -19.26 19.34 -11.67
CA ASP A 247 -19.90 20.63 -11.90
C ASP A 247 -20.24 21.33 -10.57
N ASP A 248 -19.25 21.81 -9.84
CA ASP A 248 -19.42 22.91 -8.89
C ASP A 248 -18.99 24.22 -9.62
N GLY A 249 -19.69 24.56 -10.66
CA GLY A 249 -19.41 25.76 -11.43
C GLY A 249 -20.64 26.25 -12.19
N ASP A 250 -21.27 27.32 -11.70
CA ASP A 250 -22.27 28.16 -12.35
C ASP A 250 -23.73 27.65 -12.47
N GLY A 251 -24.50 28.07 -11.51
CA GLY A 251 -25.95 28.05 -11.54
C GLY A 251 -26.56 29.17 -10.70
N VAL A 252 -26.06 30.41 -10.88
CA VAL A 252 -26.86 31.60 -10.51
C VAL A 252 -28.02 31.66 -11.52
N ASP A 253 -29.17 31.20 -11.14
CA ASP A 253 -30.40 31.55 -11.85
C ASP A 253 -31.31 32.37 -10.93
N THR A 254 -31.11 33.66 -11.07
CA THR A 254 -32.09 34.72 -10.75
C THR A 254 -33.28 34.56 -11.67
N LYS A 255 -34.41 34.10 -11.20
CA LYS A 255 -35.73 34.55 -11.67
C LYS A 255 -36.74 34.58 -10.56
N GLY A 256 -36.98 35.77 -10.11
CA GLY A 256 -38.14 36.13 -9.37
C GLY A 256 -39.41 36.13 -10.21
N ALA A 257 -40.44 36.44 -9.56
CA ALA A 257 -41.80 36.90 -9.90
C ALA A 257 -42.89 35.92 -9.53
N ALA A 258 -43.53 36.21 -8.44
CA ALA A 258 -44.89 36.80 -8.40
C ALA A 258 -45.99 35.94 -9.06
N HIS A 259 -46.87 35.42 -8.23
CA HIS A 259 -48.30 35.71 -8.25
C HIS A 259 -49.11 34.86 -7.26
N ALA A 260 -49.97 35.64 -6.60
CA ALA A 260 -51.21 35.35 -5.90
C ALA A 260 -51.13 34.70 -4.53
#